data_5c15e64f03402d6d7d060b1c2a596cdc
#
_entry.id   5c15e64f03402d6d7d060b1c2a596cdc
#
_cell.length_a   1.000
_cell.length_b   1.000
_cell.length_c   1.000
_cell.angle_alpha   90.00
_cell.angle_beta   90.00
_cell.angle_gamma   90.00
#
_symmetry.space_group_name_H-M   'P 1'
#
loop_
_entity.id
_entity.type
_entity.pdbx_description
1 polymer ?
#
loop_
_entity_poly.entity_id
_entity_poly.type
_entity_poly.pdbx_seq_one_letter_code
_entity_poly.pdbx_strand_id
1 'polypeptide(L)'
;MRLTTGFPASWRFCQLGLLLSLSSLCIAQQAALGIHRDISQLTDEAATIFQGRVVSATVEPHPEFSSLMTVLVTMHVDEVLKGDTVREITFRQYVWDVRARYNGAGYSKGQELLLFLRPPSQYGLTSPAGLQQGRFVIHRDAAGRAEAVNGDGNLGLFDRLPANAKAHRAVLPAASLSLASKRSGPVDVTVLKQVVRAFTGQSQ
;
A
#
# COMPACT_ATOMS: atom_id res chain seq x y z
N MET A 1 49.21 33.13 -40.77
CA MET A 1 49.14 33.46 -39.34
C MET A 1 48.01 32.60 -38.76
N ARG A 2 48.35 31.48 -38.10
CA ARG A 2 47.34 30.54 -37.53
C ARG A 2 47.30 30.77 -36.02
N LEU A 3 46.17 31.25 -35.52
CA LEU A 3 45.89 31.38 -34.08
C LEU A 3 45.32 30.08 -33.58
N THR A 4 46.11 29.30 -32.85
CA THR A 4 45.63 28.13 -32.08
C THR A 4 45.25 28.59 -30.67
N THR A 5 43.98 28.73 -30.39
CA THR A 5 43.48 28.95 -29.04
C THR A 5 43.40 27.62 -28.32
N GLY A 6 44.44 27.30 -27.55
CA GLY A 6 44.41 26.17 -26.61
C GLY A 6 43.62 26.52 -25.36
N PHE A 7 42.50 25.83 -25.11
CA PHE A 7 41.79 25.90 -23.84
C PHE A 7 42.55 25.13 -22.76
N PRO A 8 42.72 25.68 -21.54
CA PRO A 8 43.48 25.03 -20.47
C PRO A 8 42.74 23.75 -19.98
N ALA A 9 43.54 22.69 -19.81
CA ALA A 9 43.05 21.35 -19.41
C ALA A 9 42.26 21.33 -18.07
N SER A 10 42.44 22.32 -17.22
CA SER A 10 41.76 22.48 -15.93
C SER A 10 40.22 22.66 -16.04
N TRP A 11 39.74 23.23 -17.15
CA TRP A 11 38.28 23.44 -17.34
C TRP A 11 37.51 22.13 -17.63
N ARG A 12 38.17 21.15 -18.22
CA ARG A 12 37.57 19.85 -18.54
C ARG A 12 37.32 19.00 -17.30
N PHE A 13 38.13 19.14 -16.25
CA PHE A 13 37.96 18.42 -14.99
C PHE A 13 36.79 18.98 -14.14
N CYS A 14 36.55 20.30 -14.18
CA CYS A 14 35.41 20.90 -13.48
C CYS A 14 34.06 20.50 -14.09
N GLN A 15 33.98 20.34 -15.42
CA GLN A 15 32.73 19.90 -16.06
C GLN A 15 32.42 18.43 -15.82
N LEU A 16 33.41 17.56 -15.70
CA LEU A 16 33.22 16.14 -15.40
C LEU A 16 32.78 15.95 -13.95
N GLY A 17 33.29 16.73 -13.00
CA GLY A 17 32.88 16.71 -11.60
C GLY A 17 31.44 17.16 -11.37
N LEU A 18 30.98 18.16 -12.15
CA LEU A 18 29.60 18.66 -12.05
C LEU A 18 28.56 17.68 -12.60
N LEU A 19 28.88 16.91 -13.64
CA LEU A 19 28.01 15.88 -14.22
C LEU A 19 27.87 14.66 -13.31
N LEU A 20 28.91 14.30 -12.55
CA LEU A 20 28.86 13.19 -11.59
C LEU A 20 28.06 13.52 -10.33
N SER A 21 28.00 14.79 -9.91
CA SER A 21 27.23 15.20 -8.73
C SER A 21 25.72 15.29 -8.99
N LEU A 22 25.29 15.54 -10.23
CA LEU A 22 23.86 15.56 -10.60
C LEU A 22 23.22 14.17 -10.67
N SER A 23 23.99 13.12 -10.95
CA SER A 23 23.47 11.75 -11.02
C SER A 23 23.15 11.16 -9.64
N SER A 24 23.77 11.65 -8.57
CA SER A 24 23.51 11.17 -7.19
C SER A 24 22.18 11.67 -6.60
N LEU A 25 21.63 12.76 -7.11
CA LEU A 25 20.35 13.32 -6.63
C LEU A 25 19.11 12.53 -7.11
N CYS A 26 19.18 11.85 -8.26
CA CYS A 26 18.07 11.08 -8.79
C CYS A 26 17.81 9.76 -8.02
N ILE A 27 18.84 9.18 -7.41
CA ILE A 27 18.71 7.89 -6.69
C ILE A 27 18.03 8.08 -5.33
N ALA A 28 18.24 9.23 -4.68
CA ALA A 28 17.66 9.53 -3.37
C ALA A 28 16.13 9.74 -3.41
N GLN A 29 15.59 10.19 -4.52
CA GLN A 29 14.14 10.40 -4.68
C GLN A 29 13.35 9.11 -4.91
N GLN A 30 13.95 8.08 -5.50
CA GLN A 30 13.31 6.77 -5.67
C GLN A 30 13.29 5.95 -4.38
N ALA A 31 14.26 6.13 -3.49
CA ALA A 31 14.32 5.44 -2.21
C ALA A 31 13.21 5.88 -1.23
N ALA A 32 12.72 7.10 -1.33
CA ALA A 32 11.66 7.62 -0.45
C ALA A 32 10.25 7.04 -0.75
N LEU A 33 10.04 6.47 -1.94
CA LEU A 33 8.76 5.88 -2.35
C LEU A 33 8.67 4.37 -2.08
N GLY A 34 9.74 3.73 -1.63
CA GLY A 34 9.87 2.28 -1.57
C GLY A 34 10.10 1.67 -0.19
N ILE A 35 9.67 2.33 0.91
CA ILE A 35 9.72 1.67 2.23
C ILE A 35 8.67 0.57 2.24
N HIS A 36 9.12 -0.68 2.09
CA HIS A 36 8.25 -1.83 2.26
C HIS A 36 7.83 -1.94 3.72
N ARG A 37 6.53 -2.14 3.92
CA ARG A 37 5.93 -2.45 5.21
C ARG A 37 5.60 -3.91 5.27
N ASP A 38 6.00 -4.55 6.33
CA ASP A 38 5.56 -5.91 6.63
C ASP A 38 4.13 -5.92 7.20
N ILE A 39 3.53 -7.10 7.30
CA ILE A 39 2.13 -7.25 7.72
C ILE A 39 1.87 -6.72 9.14
N SER A 40 2.86 -6.78 10.05
CA SER A 40 2.71 -6.23 11.39
C SER A 40 2.62 -4.71 11.35
N GLN A 41 3.51 -4.05 10.59
CA GLN A 41 3.50 -2.60 10.40
C GLN A 41 2.21 -2.11 9.73
N LEU A 42 1.74 -2.82 8.69
CA LEU A 42 0.45 -2.49 8.05
C LEU A 42 -0.71 -2.61 9.05
N THR A 43 -0.69 -3.65 9.89
CA THR A 43 -1.71 -3.88 10.93
C THR A 43 -1.68 -2.79 12.00
N ASP A 44 -0.49 -2.35 12.42
CA ASP A 44 -0.32 -1.30 13.42
C ASP A 44 -0.78 0.06 12.91
N GLU A 45 -0.39 0.42 11.67
CA GLU A 45 -0.76 1.70 11.04
C GLU A 45 -2.25 1.83 10.72
N ALA A 46 -2.96 0.72 10.54
CA ALA A 46 -4.37 0.73 10.23
C ALA A 46 -5.23 0.99 11.48
N ALA A 47 -6.20 1.89 11.36
CA ALA A 47 -7.28 2.04 12.35
C ALA A 47 -8.38 1.01 12.12
N THR A 48 -8.65 0.69 10.84
CA THR A 48 -9.69 -0.26 10.46
C THR A 48 -9.13 -1.25 9.44
N ILE A 49 -9.40 -2.55 9.65
CA ILE A 49 -9.04 -3.61 8.70
C ILE A 49 -10.29 -4.42 8.43
N PHE A 50 -10.68 -4.52 7.15
CA PHE A 50 -11.87 -5.26 6.77
C PHE A 50 -11.76 -5.87 5.38
N GLN A 51 -12.49 -6.96 5.16
CA GLN A 51 -12.75 -7.52 3.84
C GLN A 51 -14.14 -7.06 3.39
N GLY A 52 -14.27 -6.73 2.11
CA GLY A 52 -15.56 -6.29 1.57
C GLY A 52 -15.52 -6.09 0.06
N ARG A 53 -16.66 -5.67 -0.48
CA ARG A 53 -16.88 -5.45 -1.90
C ARG A 53 -17.19 -4.00 -2.18
N VAL A 54 -16.57 -3.45 -3.22
CA VAL A 54 -16.84 -2.09 -3.69
C VAL A 54 -18.27 -2.01 -4.23
N VAL A 55 -19.07 -1.15 -3.62
CA VAL A 55 -20.43 -0.81 -4.08
C VAL A 55 -20.36 0.31 -5.11
N SER A 56 -19.59 1.36 -4.78
CA SER A 56 -19.37 2.51 -5.67
C SER A 56 -18.02 3.16 -5.41
N ALA A 57 -17.49 3.81 -6.44
CA ALA A 57 -16.32 4.66 -6.36
C ALA A 57 -16.50 5.85 -7.30
N THR A 58 -16.62 7.04 -6.75
CA THR A 58 -16.88 8.27 -7.50
C THR A 58 -15.73 9.24 -7.30
N VAL A 59 -15.09 9.64 -8.40
CA VAL A 59 -14.05 10.68 -8.36
C VAL A 59 -14.70 12.04 -8.45
N GLU A 60 -14.49 12.85 -7.42
CA GLU A 60 -15.11 14.17 -7.27
C GLU A 60 -14.18 15.12 -6.48
N PRO A 61 -14.37 16.43 -6.61
CA PRO A 61 -13.68 17.39 -5.74
C PRO A 61 -14.01 17.15 -4.27
N HIS A 62 -13.06 17.49 -3.39
CA HIS A 62 -13.33 17.49 -1.95
C HIS A 62 -14.41 18.54 -1.62
N PRO A 63 -15.39 18.24 -0.74
CA PRO A 63 -16.50 19.16 -0.42
C PRO A 63 -16.05 20.56 0.04
N GLU A 64 -14.98 20.62 0.83
CA GLU A 64 -14.46 21.89 1.38
C GLU A 64 -13.32 22.48 0.51
N PHE A 65 -12.64 21.67 -0.29
CA PHE A 65 -11.47 22.08 -1.08
C PHE A 65 -11.65 21.67 -2.54
N SER A 66 -12.34 22.50 -3.31
CA SER A 66 -12.72 22.19 -4.71
C SER A 66 -11.56 21.90 -5.65
N SER A 67 -10.36 22.39 -5.35
CA SER A 67 -9.14 22.10 -6.11
C SER A 67 -8.55 20.70 -5.80
N LEU A 68 -8.97 20.07 -4.69
CA LEU A 68 -8.47 18.79 -4.23
C LEU A 68 -9.35 17.66 -4.79
N MET A 69 -8.82 16.89 -5.74
CA MET A 69 -9.54 15.74 -6.29
C MET A 69 -9.46 14.54 -5.34
N THR A 70 -10.60 13.92 -5.10
CA THR A 70 -10.74 12.78 -4.20
C THR A 70 -11.55 11.67 -4.88
N VAL A 71 -11.48 10.46 -4.35
CA VAL A 71 -12.42 9.38 -4.63
C VAL A 71 -13.22 9.08 -3.38
N LEU A 72 -14.54 9.11 -3.50
CA LEU A 72 -15.48 8.64 -2.48
C LEU A 72 -15.78 7.18 -2.78
N VAL A 73 -15.41 6.29 -1.87
CA VAL A 73 -15.57 4.84 -2.01
C VAL A 73 -16.57 4.36 -0.99
N THR A 74 -17.58 3.63 -1.44
CA THR A 74 -18.53 2.91 -0.58
C THR A 74 -18.33 1.42 -0.77
N MET A 75 -18.22 0.67 0.33
CA MET A 75 -18.01 -0.77 0.32
C MET A 75 -19.00 -1.46 1.25
N HIS A 76 -19.57 -2.56 0.76
CA HIS A 76 -20.21 -3.54 1.62
C HIS A 76 -19.13 -4.32 2.37
N VAL A 77 -19.28 -4.47 3.69
CA VAL A 77 -18.30 -5.14 4.55
C VAL A 77 -18.77 -6.58 4.80
N ASP A 78 -17.95 -7.53 4.36
CA ASP A 78 -18.19 -8.95 4.59
C ASP A 78 -17.65 -9.39 5.95
N GLU A 79 -16.49 -8.81 6.39
CA GLU A 79 -15.83 -9.15 7.63
C GLU A 79 -14.92 -8.03 8.13
N VAL A 80 -14.96 -7.75 9.44
CA VAL A 80 -14.06 -6.81 10.12
C VAL A 80 -13.00 -7.58 10.92
N LEU A 81 -11.73 -7.20 10.73
CA LEU A 81 -10.56 -7.78 11.42
C LEU A 81 -9.95 -6.81 12.45
N LYS A 82 -10.24 -5.51 12.36
CA LYS A 82 -9.83 -4.47 13.30
C LYS A 82 -10.78 -3.27 13.18
N GLY A 83 -11.16 -2.69 14.31
CA GLY A 83 -12.09 -1.56 14.37
C GLY A 83 -13.53 -1.98 14.64
N ASP A 84 -14.47 -1.05 14.43
CA ASP A 84 -15.87 -1.26 14.72
C ASP A 84 -16.57 -2.16 13.70
N THR A 85 -17.48 -3.01 14.17
CA THR A 85 -18.27 -3.86 13.29
C THR A 85 -19.34 -3.05 12.58
N VAL A 86 -19.21 -2.94 11.25
CA VAL A 86 -20.15 -2.23 10.38
C VAL A 86 -20.50 -3.08 9.17
N ARG A 87 -21.69 -2.85 8.56
CA ARG A 87 -22.10 -3.55 7.32
C ARG A 87 -21.70 -2.81 6.06
N GLU A 88 -21.50 -1.52 6.18
CA GLU A 88 -21.09 -0.65 5.08
C GLU A 88 -20.10 0.39 5.61
N ILE A 89 -19.12 0.70 4.82
CA ILE A 89 -18.15 1.77 5.10
C ILE A 89 -18.04 2.68 3.89
N THR A 90 -18.06 3.97 4.15
CA THR A 90 -17.78 5.00 3.15
C THR A 90 -16.57 5.79 3.59
N PHE A 91 -15.60 5.94 2.72
CA PHE A 91 -14.40 6.71 3.00
C PHE A 91 -13.98 7.53 1.79
N ARG A 92 -13.23 8.62 2.04
CA ARG A 92 -12.71 9.52 1.03
C ARG A 92 -11.19 9.46 1.00
N GLN A 93 -10.63 9.27 -0.21
CA GLN A 93 -9.19 9.19 -0.43
C GLN A 93 -8.75 10.25 -1.42
N TYR A 94 -7.55 10.81 -1.22
CA TYR A 94 -6.92 11.71 -2.19
C TYR A 94 -6.51 10.98 -3.47
N VAL A 95 -6.72 11.62 -4.62
CA VAL A 95 -6.35 11.09 -5.95
C VAL A 95 -5.05 11.75 -6.41
N TRP A 96 -3.95 11.00 -6.37
CA TRP A 96 -2.61 11.48 -6.73
C TRP A 96 -2.39 11.58 -8.24
N ASP A 97 -2.92 10.64 -9.02
CA ASP A 97 -2.75 10.57 -10.46
C ASP A 97 -4.02 11.04 -11.17
N VAL A 98 -3.90 12.04 -12.01
CA VAL A 98 -5.03 12.53 -12.82
C VAL A 98 -5.63 11.43 -13.71
N ARG A 99 -4.84 10.44 -14.12
CA ARG A 99 -5.32 9.26 -14.87
C ARG A 99 -6.24 8.37 -14.04
N ALA A 100 -6.05 8.35 -12.73
CA ALA A 100 -6.88 7.61 -11.80
C ALA A 100 -8.35 8.11 -11.77
N ARG A 101 -8.61 9.33 -12.28
CA ARG A 101 -9.97 9.88 -12.41
C ARG A 101 -10.88 9.01 -13.27
N TYR A 102 -10.33 8.34 -14.27
CA TYR A 102 -11.11 7.55 -15.24
C TYR A 102 -11.40 6.12 -14.79
N ASN A 103 -10.76 5.64 -13.71
CA ASN A 103 -10.90 4.28 -13.23
C ASN A 103 -11.25 4.19 -11.73
N GLY A 104 -11.93 5.20 -11.18
CA GLY A 104 -12.33 5.22 -9.77
C GLY A 104 -11.14 5.16 -8.81
N ALA A 105 -9.98 5.71 -9.21
CA ALA A 105 -8.71 5.61 -8.47
C ALA A 105 -8.32 4.15 -8.17
N GLY A 106 -8.67 3.25 -9.07
CA GLY A 106 -8.38 1.82 -8.99
C GLY A 106 -9.40 1.03 -8.13
N TYR A 107 -10.53 1.63 -7.74
CA TYR A 107 -11.65 0.93 -7.13
C TYR A 107 -12.72 0.67 -8.20
N SER A 108 -13.07 -0.59 -8.41
CA SER A 108 -14.08 -1.00 -9.39
C SER A 108 -15.27 -1.65 -8.70
N LYS A 109 -16.50 -1.31 -9.11
CA LYS A 109 -17.73 -1.91 -8.57
C LYS A 109 -17.66 -3.43 -8.63
N GLY A 110 -18.02 -4.09 -7.51
CA GLY A 110 -17.96 -5.53 -7.34
C GLY A 110 -16.58 -6.09 -7.00
N GLN A 111 -15.51 -5.28 -7.04
CA GLN A 111 -14.16 -5.70 -6.66
C GLN A 111 -14.14 -6.12 -5.18
N GLU A 112 -13.59 -7.28 -4.90
CA GLU A 112 -13.39 -7.79 -3.54
C GLU A 112 -12.01 -7.38 -3.05
N LEU A 113 -11.96 -6.73 -1.87
CA LEU A 113 -10.75 -6.18 -1.29
C LEU A 113 -10.62 -6.56 0.18
N LEU A 114 -9.38 -6.70 0.63
CA LEU A 114 -9.00 -6.62 2.04
C LEU A 114 -8.24 -5.31 2.22
N LEU A 115 -8.78 -4.38 3.01
CA LEU A 115 -8.25 -3.04 3.20
C LEU A 115 -7.75 -2.82 4.62
N PHE A 116 -6.59 -2.18 4.71
CA PHE A 116 -5.96 -1.70 5.94
C PHE A 116 -6.03 -0.17 5.92
N LEU A 117 -7.12 0.43 6.39
CA LEU A 117 -7.32 1.87 6.35
C LEU A 117 -6.70 2.56 7.56
N ARG A 118 -5.93 3.61 7.29
CA ARG A 118 -5.41 4.51 8.33
C ARG A 118 -6.55 5.31 8.97
N PRO A 119 -6.33 5.90 10.16
CA PRO A 119 -7.30 6.84 10.72
C PRO A 119 -7.50 8.01 9.75
N PRO A 120 -8.74 8.55 9.65
CA PRO A 120 -8.99 9.72 8.82
C PRO A 120 -8.23 10.94 9.36
N SER A 121 -7.76 11.78 8.44
CA SER A 121 -7.19 13.09 8.77
C SER A 121 -8.26 14.05 9.28
N GLN A 122 -7.84 15.22 9.78
CA GLN A 122 -8.76 16.31 10.16
C GLN A 122 -9.69 16.77 9.01
N TYR A 123 -9.34 16.46 7.76
CA TYR A 123 -10.14 16.77 6.57
C TYR A 123 -11.01 15.58 6.10
N GLY A 124 -11.19 14.57 6.93
CA GLY A 124 -11.97 13.38 6.58
C GLY A 124 -11.34 12.48 5.50
N LEU A 125 -10.07 12.72 5.13
CA LEU A 125 -9.37 11.89 4.15
C LEU A 125 -8.66 10.73 4.84
N THR A 126 -8.77 9.54 4.25
CA THR A 126 -7.99 8.37 4.66
C THR A 126 -7.31 7.74 3.44
N SER A 127 -6.45 6.77 3.68
CA SER A 127 -5.81 5.97 2.65
C SER A 127 -5.45 4.60 3.22
N PRO A 128 -5.24 3.59 2.39
CA PRO A 128 -4.64 2.34 2.85
C PRO A 128 -3.26 2.57 3.46
N ALA A 129 -2.94 1.85 4.53
CA ALA A 129 -1.62 1.86 5.15
C ALA A 129 -0.56 1.49 4.10
N GLY A 130 0.53 2.24 4.04
CA GLY A 130 1.52 2.05 2.98
C GLY A 130 0.98 2.22 1.55
N LEU A 131 -0.13 2.93 1.35
CA LEU A 131 -0.80 3.14 0.06
C LEU A 131 -1.20 1.80 -0.59
N GLN A 132 -0.54 1.42 -1.69
CA GLN A 132 -0.84 0.18 -2.41
C GLN A 132 -0.52 -1.10 -1.61
N GLN A 133 0.32 -1.00 -0.57
CA GLN A 133 0.70 -2.15 0.26
C GLN A 133 -0.44 -2.61 1.17
N GLY A 134 -1.25 -1.70 1.71
CA GLY A 134 -2.40 -2.01 2.57
C GLY A 134 -3.72 -2.22 1.83
N ARG A 135 -3.66 -2.32 0.49
CA ARG A 135 -4.81 -2.61 -0.36
C ARG A 135 -4.59 -3.92 -1.10
N PHE A 136 -5.26 -4.96 -0.67
CA PHE A 136 -5.18 -6.30 -1.28
C PHE A 136 -6.40 -6.55 -2.15
N VAL A 137 -6.16 -6.90 -3.42
CA VAL A 137 -7.19 -7.39 -4.33
C VAL A 137 -7.35 -8.89 -4.09
N ILE A 138 -8.59 -9.32 -3.92
CA ILE A 138 -8.90 -10.74 -3.73
C ILE A 138 -9.34 -11.32 -5.07
N HIS A 139 -8.65 -12.34 -5.50
CA HIS A 139 -8.97 -13.13 -6.68
C HIS A 139 -9.50 -14.49 -6.25
N ARG A 140 -10.59 -14.95 -6.87
CA ARG A 140 -11.13 -16.29 -6.65
C ARG A 140 -10.94 -17.14 -7.90
N ASP A 141 -10.43 -18.35 -7.70
CA ASP A 141 -10.37 -19.32 -8.80
C ASP A 141 -11.70 -20.03 -9.02
N ALA A 142 -11.77 -20.86 -10.05
CA ALA A 142 -12.98 -21.62 -10.38
C ALA A 142 -13.41 -22.61 -9.27
N ALA A 143 -12.50 -23.00 -8.37
CA ALA A 143 -12.80 -23.86 -7.22
C ALA A 143 -13.21 -23.05 -5.97
N GLY A 144 -13.30 -21.71 -6.08
CA GLY A 144 -13.68 -20.81 -4.99
C GLY A 144 -12.55 -20.49 -4.01
N ARG A 145 -11.30 -20.93 -4.27
CA ARG A 145 -10.15 -20.56 -3.44
C ARG A 145 -9.84 -19.09 -3.66
N ALA A 146 -9.62 -18.38 -2.56
CA ALA A 146 -9.39 -16.94 -2.57
C ALA A 146 -7.92 -16.62 -2.27
N GLU A 147 -7.29 -15.86 -3.13
CA GLU A 147 -5.93 -15.36 -2.96
C GLU A 147 -5.91 -13.84 -2.95
N ALA A 148 -5.10 -13.26 -2.07
CA ALA A 148 -4.91 -11.83 -1.92
C ALA A 148 -3.54 -11.39 -2.43
N VAL A 149 -3.51 -10.29 -3.18
CA VAL A 149 -2.29 -9.66 -3.62
C VAL A 149 -2.43 -8.14 -3.54
N ASN A 150 -1.43 -7.47 -2.98
CA ASN A 150 -1.38 -6.01 -2.92
C ASN A 150 -0.72 -5.39 -4.17
N GLY A 151 -0.70 -4.06 -4.25
CA GLY A 151 -0.15 -3.35 -5.41
C GLY A 151 1.34 -3.57 -5.65
N ASP A 152 2.09 -4.02 -4.63
CA ASP A 152 3.54 -4.34 -4.71
C ASP A 152 3.79 -5.85 -4.86
N GLY A 153 2.76 -6.64 -5.19
CA GLY A 153 2.88 -8.09 -5.36
C GLY A 153 3.21 -8.84 -4.07
N ASN A 154 2.83 -8.30 -2.91
CA ASN A 154 3.15 -8.82 -1.58
C ASN A 154 4.67 -8.91 -1.30
N LEU A 155 5.49 -8.12 -1.99
CA LEU A 155 6.94 -8.10 -1.77
C LEU A 155 7.25 -7.70 -0.33
N GLY A 156 8.08 -8.49 0.38
CA GLY A 156 8.50 -8.24 1.75
C GLY A 156 7.38 -8.28 2.81
N LEU A 157 6.14 -8.63 2.45
CA LEU A 157 4.98 -8.60 3.34
C LEU A 157 5.18 -9.44 4.62
N PHE A 158 5.88 -10.54 4.51
CA PHE A 158 6.12 -11.48 5.63
C PHE A 158 7.58 -11.44 6.14
N ASP A 159 8.31 -10.38 5.78
CA ASP A 159 9.68 -10.23 6.28
C ASP A 159 9.66 -10.18 7.82
N ARG A 160 10.59 -10.92 8.43
CA ARG A 160 10.72 -11.02 9.90
C ARG A 160 9.44 -11.47 10.64
N LEU A 161 8.50 -12.13 9.96
CA LEU A 161 7.22 -12.54 10.54
C LEU A 161 7.36 -13.22 11.93
N PRO A 162 8.26 -14.19 12.17
CA PRO A 162 8.43 -14.79 13.50
C PRO A 162 8.95 -13.80 14.56
N ALA A 163 9.87 -12.90 14.17
CA ALA A 163 10.42 -11.91 15.10
C ALA A 163 9.36 -10.86 15.48
N ASN A 164 8.58 -10.41 14.51
CA ASN A 164 7.49 -9.46 14.72
C ASN A 164 6.38 -10.09 15.59
N ALA A 165 6.01 -11.34 15.33
CA ALA A 165 5.04 -12.04 16.16
C ALA A 165 5.50 -12.14 17.62
N LYS A 166 6.78 -12.45 17.86
CA LYS A 166 7.36 -12.46 19.21
C LYS A 166 7.29 -11.08 19.87
N ALA A 167 7.63 -10.01 19.14
CA ALA A 167 7.58 -8.64 19.64
C ALA A 167 6.15 -8.22 20.04
N HIS A 168 5.16 -8.59 19.24
CA HIS A 168 3.74 -8.34 19.49
C HIS A 168 3.07 -9.34 20.45
N ARG A 169 3.79 -10.36 20.90
CA ARG A 169 3.22 -11.48 21.69
C ARG A 169 2.08 -12.18 20.94
N ALA A 170 2.13 -12.18 19.63
CA ALA A 170 1.14 -12.79 18.76
C ALA A 170 1.41 -14.29 18.58
N VAL A 171 0.36 -15.11 18.67
CA VAL A 171 0.44 -16.54 18.42
C VAL A 171 0.08 -16.79 16.95
N LEU A 172 1.09 -17.14 16.17
CA LEU A 172 0.89 -17.42 14.75
C LEU A 172 0.28 -18.82 14.55
N PRO A 173 -0.75 -18.95 13.69
CA PRO A 173 -1.28 -20.26 13.32
C PRO A 173 -0.24 -21.07 12.54
N ALA A 174 -0.26 -22.40 12.70
CA ALA A 174 0.69 -23.31 12.03
C ALA A 174 0.71 -23.11 10.49
N ALA A 175 -0.45 -22.85 9.88
CA ALA A 175 -0.57 -22.60 8.44
C ALA A 175 0.22 -21.36 7.96
N SER A 176 0.47 -20.39 8.85
CA SER A 176 1.20 -19.17 8.50
C SER A 176 2.73 -19.30 8.59
N LEU A 177 3.24 -20.38 9.15
CA LEU A 177 4.69 -20.57 9.31
C LEU A 177 5.40 -20.65 7.96
N SER A 178 4.75 -21.22 6.94
CA SER A 178 5.28 -21.27 5.57
C SER A 178 5.40 -19.88 4.93
N LEU A 179 4.67 -18.88 5.40
CA LEU A 179 4.73 -17.53 4.88
C LEU A 179 6.05 -16.83 5.23
N ALA A 180 6.73 -17.23 6.29
CA ALA A 180 8.01 -16.64 6.71
C ALA A 180 9.11 -16.78 5.64
N SER A 181 9.00 -17.79 4.75
CA SER A 181 9.90 -17.97 3.60
C SER A 181 9.39 -17.34 2.30
N LYS A 182 8.14 -16.84 2.29
CA LYS A 182 7.51 -16.30 1.08
C LYS A 182 7.95 -14.85 0.86
N ARG A 183 8.69 -14.62 -0.23
CA ARG A 183 9.22 -13.29 -0.57
C ARG A 183 8.20 -12.38 -1.26
N SER A 184 7.28 -12.95 -2.05
CA SER A 184 6.29 -12.22 -2.83
C SER A 184 5.21 -13.16 -3.38
N GLY A 185 4.25 -12.62 -4.13
CA GLY A 185 3.19 -13.37 -4.81
C GLY A 185 1.91 -13.53 -3.98
N PRO A 186 0.83 -14.03 -4.60
CA PRO A 186 -0.46 -14.18 -3.96
C PRO A 186 -0.42 -15.05 -2.71
N VAL A 187 -1.28 -14.79 -1.75
CA VAL A 187 -1.40 -15.52 -0.49
C VAL A 187 -2.86 -15.90 -0.24
N ASP A 188 -3.09 -17.09 0.30
CA ASP A 188 -4.43 -17.52 0.71
C ASP A 188 -5.05 -16.50 1.68
N VAL A 189 -6.27 -16.03 1.36
CA VAL A 189 -6.98 -15.00 2.13
C VAL A 189 -7.24 -15.45 3.57
N THR A 190 -7.55 -16.71 3.78
CA THR A 190 -7.83 -17.26 5.12
C THR A 190 -6.59 -17.22 5.98
N VAL A 191 -5.45 -17.64 5.41
CA VAL A 191 -4.16 -17.61 6.12
C VAL A 191 -3.72 -16.17 6.41
N LEU A 192 -3.89 -15.26 5.44
CA LEU A 192 -3.57 -13.84 5.63
C LEU A 192 -4.40 -13.23 6.77
N LYS A 193 -5.72 -13.47 6.77
CA LYS A 193 -6.62 -12.99 7.83
C LYS A 193 -6.26 -13.56 9.21
N GLN A 194 -5.87 -14.83 9.28
CA GLN A 194 -5.40 -15.43 10.54
C GLN A 194 -4.14 -14.75 11.07
N VAL A 195 -3.19 -14.40 10.20
CA VAL A 195 -2.01 -13.63 10.59
C VAL A 195 -2.40 -12.24 11.11
N VAL A 196 -3.30 -11.55 10.41
CA VAL A 196 -3.80 -10.23 10.85
C VAL A 196 -4.46 -10.34 12.22
N ARG A 197 -5.35 -11.31 12.44
CA ARG A 197 -5.99 -11.51 13.75
C ARG A 197 -4.98 -11.78 14.87
N ALA A 198 -3.92 -12.53 14.58
CA ALA A 198 -2.87 -12.74 15.56
C ALA A 198 -2.20 -11.43 16.00
N PHE A 199 -2.01 -10.48 15.09
CA PHE A 199 -1.45 -9.15 15.41
C PHE A 199 -2.46 -8.20 16.05
N THR A 200 -3.76 -8.32 15.76
CA THR A 200 -4.80 -7.48 16.38
C THR A 200 -5.21 -7.96 17.77
N GLY A 201 -4.74 -9.12 18.22
CA GLY A 201 -5.16 -9.73 19.48
C GLY A 201 -6.60 -10.25 19.50
N GLN A 202 -7.26 -10.31 18.34
CA GLN A 202 -8.59 -10.89 18.19
C GLN A 202 -8.44 -12.41 18.02
N SER A 203 -8.30 -13.12 19.14
CA SER A 203 -8.42 -14.58 19.16
C SER A 203 -9.86 -14.98 18.80
N GLN A 204 -10.00 -16.04 17.98
CA GLN A 204 -11.30 -16.68 17.73
C GLN A 204 -11.88 -17.26 18.98
#